data_fcd5d3c600a8b9f8ea90725d754a81ef
#
_entry.id   fcd5d3c600a8b9f8ea90725d754a81ef
#
_cell.length_a   1.000
_cell.length_b   1.000
_cell.length_c   1.000
_cell.angle_alpha   90.00
_cell.angle_beta   90.00
_cell.angle_gamma   90.00
#
_symmetry.space_group_name_H-M   'P 1'
#
loop_
_entity.id
_entity.type
_entity.pdbx_description
1 polymer ?
#
loop_
_entity_poly.entity_id
_entity_poly.type
_entity_poly.pdbx_seq_one_letter_code
_entity_poly.pdbx_strand_id
1 'polypeptide(L)'
;ELVQRIFSSASTFNFLAAGLAVGILTIPLVASVAEDAMHAVPHALREAAYGIGARRKTVTTRVVFPAAISGIVASLILGFSRAVGETMVVALAAGATGGALRTFNPLDRGQTMTGAISSLAIGSDQVRGSGFAFDSLYFVGLILFVITFLLNVASERFVRRVRSRY
;
A
#
# COMPACT_ATOMS: atom_id res chain seq x y z
N GLU A 1 -9.85 -15.09 12.90
CA GLU A 1 -10.65 -16.33 12.79
C GLU A 1 -10.72 -16.86 11.36
N LEU A 2 -10.99 -16.05 10.31
CA LEU A 2 -11.05 -16.52 8.91
C LEU A 2 -9.73 -17.19 8.46
N VAL A 3 -8.60 -16.55 8.76
CA VAL A 3 -7.28 -17.10 8.41
C VAL A 3 -6.99 -18.37 9.19
N GLN A 4 -7.40 -18.47 10.45
CA GLN A 4 -7.25 -19.68 11.26
C GLN A 4 -8.10 -20.87 10.77
N ARG A 5 -9.26 -20.59 10.16
CA ARG A 5 -10.08 -21.63 9.54
C ARG A 5 -9.43 -22.26 8.32
N ILE A 6 -8.63 -21.49 7.59
CA ILE A 6 -7.91 -21.96 6.39
C ILE A 6 -6.54 -22.54 6.76
N PHE A 7 -5.85 -21.89 7.71
CA PHE A 7 -4.52 -22.26 8.17
C PHE A 7 -4.56 -22.54 9.68
N SER A 8 -4.68 -23.78 10.08
CA SER A 8 -4.76 -24.18 11.49
C SER A 8 -3.52 -23.83 12.34
N SER A 9 -2.39 -23.54 11.68
CA SER A 9 -1.14 -23.10 12.31
C SER A 9 -1.04 -21.57 12.48
N ALA A 10 -2.03 -20.80 12.00
CA ALA A 10 -1.97 -19.34 12.08
C ALA A 10 -2.25 -18.86 13.51
N SER A 11 -1.44 -17.91 13.98
CA SER A 11 -1.72 -17.22 15.24
C SER A 11 -2.97 -16.34 15.11
N THR A 12 -3.63 -16.03 16.23
CA THR A 12 -4.85 -15.18 16.26
C THR A 12 -4.61 -13.82 15.60
N PHE A 13 -3.44 -13.26 15.85
CA PHE A 13 -2.93 -12.05 15.18
C PHE A 13 -1.83 -12.48 14.23
N ASN A 14 -1.89 -12.06 12.97
CA ASN A 14 -0.90 -12.46 11.98
C ASN A 14 -0.76 -11.41 10.86
N PHE A 15 0.41 -11.39 10.22
CA PHE A 15 0.69 -10.46 9.13
C PHE A 15 -0.16 -10.73 7.89
N LEU A 16 -0.59 -11.97 7.65
CA LEU A 16 -1.44 -12.28 6.51
C LEU A 16 -2.81 -11.60 6.64
N ALA A 17 -3.43 -11.66 7.82
CA ALA A 17 -4.70 -10.97 8.08
C ALA A 17 -4.54 -9.45 7.96
N ALA A 18 -3.44 -8.89 8.49
CA ALA A 18 -3.13 -7.48 8.36
C ALA A 18 -2.96 -7.06 6.90
N GLY A 19 -2.20 -7.82 6.12
CA GLY A 19 -1.97 -7.56 4.70
C GLY A 19 -3.26 -7.62 3.88
N LEU A 20 -4.13 -8.62 4.13
CA LEU A 20 -5.43 -8.72 3.48
C LEU A 20 -6.34 -7.52 3.82
N ALA A 21 -6.39 -7.12 5.10
CA ALA A 21 -7.20 -5.99 5.53
C ALA A 21 -6.73 -4.68 4.88
N VAL A 22 -5.42 -4.41 4.86
CA VAL A 22 -4.84 -3.23 4.20
C VAL A 22 -5.06 -3.30 2.68
N GLY A 23 -4.91 -4.49 2.08
CA GLY A 23 -5.21 -4.71 0.66
C GLY A 23 -6.64 -4.31 0.31
N ILE A 24 -7.62 -4.80 1.07
CA ILE A 24 -9.04 -4.46 0.86
C ILE A 24 -9.30 -2.96 1.02
N LEU A 25 -8.69 -2.32 2.03
CA LEU A 25 -8.84 -0.88 2.26
C LEU A 25 -8.24 -0.01 1.15
N THR A 26 -7.21 -0.48 0.48
CA THR A 26 -6.57 0.26 -0.61
C THR A 26 -7.26 0.10 -1.96
N ILE A 27 -8.08 -0.94 -2.16
CA ILE A 27 -8.80 -1.19 -3.42
C ILE A 27 -9.60 0.04 -3.89
N PRO A 28 -10.45 0.68 -3.08
CA PRO A 28 -11.27 1.81 -3.56
C PRO A 28 -10.41 2.98 -4.04
N LEU A 29 -9.31 3.27 -3.33
CA LEU A 29 -8.39 4.34 -3.69
C LEU A 29 -7.71 4.06 -5.04
N VAL A 30 -7.16 2.85 -5.20
CA VAL A 30 -6.47 2.45 -6.44
C VAL A 30 -7.46 2.41 -7.60
N ALA A 31 -8.66 1.88 -7.38
CA ALA A 31 -9.70 1.79 -8.40
C ALA A 31 -10.14 3.17 -8.88
N SER A 32 -10.41 4.10 -7.97
CA SER A 32 -10.82 5.47 -8.31
C SER A 32 -9.76 6.19 -9.15
N VAL A 33 -8.49 6.19 -8.71
CA VAL A 33 -7.41 6.87 -9.44
C VAL A 33 -7.12 6.19 -10.79
N ALA A 34 -7.23 4.86 -10.86
CA ALA A 34 -7.08 4.14 -12.12
C ALA A 34 -8.22 4.43 -13.10
N GLU A 35 -9.44 4.56 -12.60
CA GLU A 35 -10.62 4.95 -13.38
C GLU A 35 -10.46 6.37 -13.95
N ASP A 36 -10.04 7.33 -13.11
CA ASP A 36 -9.75 8.70 -13.54
C ASP A 36 -8.68 8.72 -14.65
N ALA A 37 -7.63 7.92 -14.50
CA ALA A 37 -6.59 7.80 -15.52
C ALA A 37 -7.12 7.24 -16.84
N MET A 38 -8.04 6.28 -16.80
CA MET A 38 -8.70 5.77 -18.00
C MET A 38 -9.66 6.80 -18.61
N HIS A 39 -10.37 7.57 -17.79
CA HIS A 39 -11.25 8.64 -18.27
C HIS A 39 -10.48 9.79 -18.91
N ALA A 40 -9.28 10.10 -18.45
CA ALA A 40 -8.42 11.14 -18.98
C ALA A 40 -7.89 10.84 -20.42
N VAL A 41 -8.06 9.63 -20.93
CA VAL A 41 -7.69 9.29 -22.31
C VAL A 41 -8.57 10.05 -23.29
N PRO A 42 -7.99 10.81 -24.28
CA PRO A 42 -8.74 11.64 -25.20
C PRO A 42 -9.84 10.89 -25.95
N HIS A 43 -11.02 11.50 -26.03
CA HIS A 43 -12.18 10.92 -26.74
C HIS A 43 -11.89 10.63 -28.19
N ALA A 44 -11.08 11.46 -28.87
CA ALA A 44 -10.68 11.29 -30.25
C ALA A 44 -10.06 9.88 -30.54
N LEU A 45 -9.27 9.35 -29.60
CA LEU A 45 -8.70 7.99 -29.73
C LEU A 45 -9.79 6.92 -29.70
N ARG A 46 -10.82 7.11 -28.89
CA ARG A 46 -11.95 6.19 -28.78
C ARG A 46 -12.82 6.26 -30.03
N GLU A 47 -13.12 7.46 -30.49
CA GLU A 47 -13.92 7.70 -31.70
C GLU A 47 -13.23 7.18 -32.94
N ALA A 48 -11.93 7.40 -33.10
CA ALA A 48 -11.15 6.83 -34.20
C ALA A 48 -11.22 5.29 -34.21
N ALA A 49 -11.09 4.65 -33.07
CA ALA A 49 -11.20 3.20 -32.97
C ALA A 49 -12.62 2.68 -33.28
N TYR A 50 -13.67 3.41 -32.86
CA TYR A 50 -15.05 3.07 -33.24
C TYR A 50 -15.31 3.30 -34.72
N GLY A 51 -14.73 4.36 -35.32
CA GLY A 51 -14.85 4.66 -36.75
C GLY A 51 -14.33 3.56 -37.67
N ILE A 52 -13.32 2.79 -37.24
CA ILE A 52 -12.83 1.62 -37.95
C ILE A 52 -13.58 0.32 -37.60
N GLY A 53 -14.70 0.43 -36.86
CA GLY A 53 -15.56 -0.72 -36.53
C GLY A 53 -15.10 -1.55 -35.30
N ALA A 54 -14.22 -1.03 -34.46
CA ALA A 54 -13.77 -1.76 -33.27
C ALA A 54 -14.90 -1.92 -32.24
N ARG A 55 -15.01 -3.13 -31.66
CA ARG A 55 -15.96 -3.41 -30.59
C ARG A 55 -15.56 -2.73 -29.28
N ARG A 56 -16.51 -2.40 -28.41
CA ARG A 56 -16.27 -1.78 -27.09
C ARG A 56 -15.14 -2.44 -26.30
N LYS A 57 -15.15 -3.77 -26.20
CA LYS A 57 -14.10 -4.54 -25.53
C LYS A 57 -12.72 -4.26 -26.13
N THR A 58 -12.62 -4.23 -27.47
CA THR A 58 -11.36 -3.99 -28.18
C THR A 58 -10.87 -2.55 -27.92
N VAL A 59 -11.76 -1.57 -27.98
CA VAL A 59 -11.42 -0.16 -27.68
C VAL A 59 -10.87 -0.04 -26.25
N THR A 60 -11.55 -0.62 -25.25
CA THR A 60 -11.10 -0.55 -23.87
C THR A 60 -9.76 -1.23 -23.66
N THR A 61 -9.57 -2.47 -24.16
CA THR A 61 -8.37 -3.27 -23.86
C THR A 61 -7.16 -2.92 -24.72
N ARG A 62 -7.37 -2.48 -25.97
CA ARG A 62 -6.26 -2.22 -26.92
C ARG A 62 -5.96 -0.74 -27.15
N VAL A 63 -6.86 0.15 -26.78
CA VAL A 63 -6.68 1.61 -26.96
C VAL A 63 -6.62 2.32 -25.63
N VAL A 64 -7.69 2.24 -24.82
CA VAL A 64 -7.80 3.01 -23.58
C VAL A 64 -6.83 2.49 -22.51
N PHE A 65 -6.80 1.19 -22.25
CA PHE A 65 -5.96 0.61 -21.22
C PHE A 65 -4.45 0.86 -21.46
N PRO A 66 -3.89 0.61 -22.66
CA PRO A 66 -2.50 0.93 -22.92
C PRO A 66 -2.19 2.44 -22.84
N ALA A 67 -3.11 3.30 -23.28
CA ALA A 67 -2.95 4.75 -23.19
C ALA A 67 -2.98 5.25 -21.73
N ALA A 68 -3.76 4.60 -20.86
CA ALA A 68 -3.90 4.94 -19.44
C ALA A 68 -2.84 4.26 -18.53
N ILE A 69 -1.96 3.41 -19.05
CA ILE A 69 -1.11 2.53 -18.23
C ILE A 69 -0.22 3.30 -17.26
N SER A 70 0.25 4.50 -17.66
CA SER A 70 1.05 5.36 -16.78
C SER A 70 0.27 5.85 -15.57
N GLY A 71 -1.01 6.18 -15.75
CA GLY A 71 -1.90 6.59 -14.66
C GLY A 71 -2.31 5.42 -13.78
N ILE A 72 -2.55 4.23 -14.37
CA ILE A 72 -2.85 3.00 -13.63
C ILE A 72 -1.65 2.60 -12.76
N VAL A 73 -0.44 2.67 -13.29
CA VAL A 73 0.77 2.42 -12.49
C VAL A 73 0.92 3.45 -11.36
N ALA A 74 0.63 4.72 -11.63
CA ALA A 74 0.63 5.76 -10.61
C ALA A 74 -0.38 5.48 -9.48
N SER A 75 -1.57 4.95 -9.81
CA SER A 75 -2.57 4.58 -8.80
C SER A 75 -2.10 3.43 -7.90
N LEU A 76 -1.44 2.42 -8.46
CA LEU A 76 -0.87 1.32 -7.69
C LEU A 76 0.22 1.80 -6.73
N ILE A 77 1.08 2.71 -7.19
CA ILE A 77 2.14 3.31 -6.37
C ILE A 77 1.55 4.13 -5.22
N LEU A 78 0.51 4.92 -5.50
CA LEU A 78 -0.21 5.69 -4.48
C LEU A 78 -0.83 4.76 -3.43
N GLY A 79 -1.48 3.69 -3.87
CA GLY A 79 -2.03 2.66 -2.99
C GLY A 79 -0.95 1.99 -2.12
N PHE A 80 0.20 1.66 -2.71
CA PHE A 80 1.32 1.07 -1.98
C PHE A 80 1.91 2.04 -0.95
N SER A 81 2.12 3.31 -1.32
CA SER A 81 2.62 4.34 -0.40
C SER A 81 1.68 4.53 0.80
N ARG A 82 0.36 4.48 0.56
CA ARG A 82 -0.64 4.53 1.63
C ARG A 82 -0.59 3.28 2.51
N ALA A 83 -0.45 2.09 1.93
CA ALA A 83 -0.37 0.83 2.66
C ALA A 83 0.85 0.78 3.61
N VAL A 84 1.99 1.33 3.20
CA VAL A 84 3.20 1.42 4.06
C VAL A 84 2.97 2.31 5.28
N GLY A 85 2.13 3.35 5.15
CA GLY A 85 1.78 4.25 6.25
C GLY A 85 0.63 3.77 7.14
N GLU A 86 -0.01 2.62 6.82
CA GLU A 86 -1.17 2.14 7.57
C GLU A 86 -0.75 1.66 8.97
N THR A 87 -1.38 2.24 9.99
CA THR A 87 -0.99 2.02 11.39
C THR A 87 -2.02 1.20 12.16
N MET A 88 -3.27 1.68 12.20
CA MET A 88 -4.28 1.14 13.11
C MET A 88 -4.71 -0.27 12.72
N VAL A 89 -5.01 -0.48 11.44
CA VAL A 89 -5.45 -1.79 10.96
C VAL A 89 -4.36 -2.83 11.12
N VAL A 90 -3.11 -2.45 10.82
CA VAL A 90 -1.97 -3.36 10.95
C VAL A 90 -1.67 -3.65 12.43
N ALA A 91 -1.71 -2.64 13.31
CA ALA A 91 -1.50 -2.85 14.74
C ALA A 91 -2.57 -3.79 15.33
N LEU A 92 -3.84 -3.62 14.97
CA LEU A 92 -4.93 -4.46 15.44
C LEU A 92 -4.88 -5.89 14.87
N ALA A 93 -4.50 -6.05 13.61
CA ALA A 93 -4.54 -7.36 12.94
C ALA A 93 -3.24 -8.15 13.09
N ALA A 94 -2.08 -7.51 13.16
CA ALA A 94 -0.78 -8.16 13.37
C ALA A 94 -0.43 -8.37 14.84
N GLY A 95 -1.10 -7.66 15.77
CA GLY A 95 -1.01 -7.86 17.21
C GLY A 95 -0.12 -6.89 17.97
N ALA A 96 0.51 -5.91 17.32
CA ALA A 96 1.35 -4.84 17.93
C ALA A 96 2.28 -5.31 19.07
N THR A 97 2.65 -6.58 19.08
CA THR A 97 3.51 -7.18 20.09
C THR A 97 4.95 -6.80 19.82
N GLY A 98 5.46 -5.82 20.58
CA GLY A 98 6.89 -5.52 20.63
C GLY A 98 7.66 -6.73 21.13
N GLY A 99 8.80 -7.01 20.52
CA GLY A 99 9.68 -8.09 20.93
C GLY A 99 10.54 -8.61 19.78
N ALA A 100 11.55 -9.38 20.11
CA ALA A 100 12.57 -9.89 19.18
C ALA A 100 12.08 -11.03 18.29
N LEU A 101 10.80 -11.15 17.99
CA LEU A 101 10.26 -12.15 17.08
C LEU A 101 10.66 -11.82 15.64
N ARG A 102 11.81 -12.33 15.23
CA ARG A 102 12.27 -12.29 13.85
C ARG A 102 11.72 -13.50 13.12
N THR A 103 10.50 -13.37 12.64
CA THR A 103 9.91 -14.40 11.78
C THR A 103 9.63 -13.84 10.40
N PHE A 104 9.88 -14.65 9.37
CA PHE A 104 9.44 -14.36 8.00
C PHE A 104 8.14 -15.10 7.65
N ASN A 105 7.54 -15.78 8.64
CA ASN A 105 6.29 -16.49 8.43
C ASN A 105 5.12 -15.48 8.53
N PRO A 106 4.33 -15.27 7.46
CA PRO A 106 3.21 -14.35 7.45
C PRO A 106 2.04 -14.78 8.36
N LEU A 107 2.05 -16.01 8.86
CA LEU A 107 1.06 -16.55 9.79
C LEU A 107 1.36 -16.21 11.25
N ASP A 108 2.53 -15.66 11.53
CA ASP A 108 2.93 -15.25 12.88
C ASP A 108 2.51 -13.81 13.15
N ARG A 109 2.44 -13.49 14.44
CA ARG A 109 2.24 -12.14 14.93
C ARG A 109 3.52 -11.32 14.84
N GLY A 110 3.38 -9.99 14.76
CA GLY A 110 4.53 -9.10 14.77
C GLY A 110 4.14 -7.64 14.87
N GLN A 111 5.15 -6.78 14.75
CA GLN A 111 4.98 -5.34 14.87
C GLN A 111 5.55 -4.65 13.64
N THR A 112 4.82 -3.69 13.10
CA THR A 112 5.31 -2.79 12.04
C THR A 112 5.97 -1.56 12.65
N MET A 113 6.76 -0.82 11.86
CA MET A 113 7.36 0.43 12.29
C MET A 113 6.31 1.44 12.75
N THR A 114 5.19 1.57 12.02
CA THR A 114 4.07 2.44 12.39
C THR A 114 3.40 1.99 13.68
N GLY A 115 3.21 0.68 13.86
CA GLY A 115 2.69 0.09 15.10
C GLY A 115 3.64 0.31 16.29
N ALA A 116 4.96 0.22 16.09
CA ALA A 116 5.96 0.50 17.10
C ALA A 116 5.91 1.97 17.55
N ILE A 117 5.86 2.90 16.59
CA ILE A 117 5.72 4.33 16.88
C ILE A 117 4.45 4.59 17.71
N SER A 118 3.32 4.03 17.28
CA SER A 118 2.03 4.20 17.93
C SER A 118 2.04 3.64 19.36
N SER A 119 2.57 2.42 19.56
CA SER A 119 2.64 1.79 20.89
C SER A 119 3.55 2.54 21.85
N LEU A 120 4.67 3.08 21.39
CA LEU A 120 5.58 3.89 22.19
C LEU A 120 5.00 5.30 22.50
N ALA A 121 4.28 5.89 21.53
CA ALA A 121 3.67 7.21 21.70
C ALA A 121 2.47 7.19 22.66
N ILE A 122 1.67 6.11 22.64
CA ILE A 122 0.46 5.96 23.47
C ILE A 122 0.78 5.25 24.80
N GLY A 123 1.95 4.61 24.89
CA GLY A 123 2.36 3.80 26.04
C GLY A 123 2.28 4.51 27.38
N SER A 124 2.34 3.74 28.47
CA SER A 124 2.19 4.19 29.84
C SER A 124 3.17 5.33 30.21
N ASP A 125 2.80 6.14 31.17
CA ASP A 125 3.61 7.27 31.70
C ASP A 125 5.04 6.88 32.11
N GLN A 126 5.29 5.59 32.36
CA GLN A 126 6.62 5.04 32.63
C GLN A 126 7.56 5.06 31.40
N VAL A 127 7.02 5.09 30.19
CA VAL A 127 7.81 5.15 28.93
C VAL A 127 7.90 6.58 28.41
N ARG A 128 6.98 7.48 28.84
CA ARG A 128 7.00 8.89 28.47
C ARG A 128 8.13 9.62 29.18
N GLY A 129 9.10 10.05 28.38
CA GLY A 129 10.21 10.89 28.90
C GLY A 129 11.36 10.12 29.53
N SER A 130 11.36 8.80 29.53
CA SER A 130 12.47 8.00 30.01
C SER A 130 13.42 7.58 28.89
N GLY A 131 14.45 8.41 28.64
CA GLY A 131 15.68 8.03 27.96
C GLY A 131 15.52 7.33 26.62
N PHE A 132 16.31 6.29 26.39
CA PHE A 132 16.48 5.58 25.12
C PHE A 132 15.20 5.01 24.47
N ALA A 133 14.17 4.67 25.24
CA ALA A 133 12.92 4.13 24.68
C ALA A 133 12.15 5.21 23.91
N PHE A 134 12.13 6.44 24.41
CA PHE A 134 11.48 7.56 23.74
C PHE A 134 12.31 8.06 22.54
N ASP A 135 13.63 8.08 22.68
CA ASP A 135 14.54 8.45 21.60
C ASP A 135 14.46 7.46 20.41
N SER A 136 14.22 6.18 20.69
CA SER A 136 14.03 5.16 19.65
C SER A 136 12.82 5.44 18.77
N LEU A 137 11.78 6.13 19.27
CA LEU A 137 10.59 6.53 18.50
C LEU A 137 10.97 7.49 17.36
N TYR A 138 11.80 8.49 17.65
CA TYR A 138 12.27 9.44 16.64
C TYR A 138 13.14 8.75 15.60
N PHE A 139 13.98 7.81 16.01
CA PHE A 139 14.82 7.04 15.11
C PHE A 139 14.00 6.15 14.17
N VAL A 140 13.02 5.41 14.68
CA VAL A 140 12.11 4.59 13.86
C VAL A 140 11.28 5.46 12.92
N GLY A 141 10.80 6.62 13.40
CA GLY A 141 10.09 7.61 12.60
C GLY A 141 10.95 8.15 11.45
N LEU A 142 12.22 8.45 11.71
CA LEU A 142 13.16 8.90 10.69
C LEU A 142 13.40 7.81 9.62
N ILE A 143 13.62 6.57 10.04
CA ILE A 143 13.78 5.44 9.12
C ILE A 143 12.53 5.27 8.24
N LEU A 144 11.35 5.29 8.84
CA LEU A 144 10.08 5.19 8.12
C LEU A 144 9.93 6.33 7.11
N PHE A 145 10.26 7.56 7.51
CA PHE A 145 10.25 8.72 6.62
C PHE A 145 11.20 8.53 5.42
N VAL A 146 12.43 8.12 5.68
CA VAL A 146 13.42 7.88 4.61
C VAL A 146 12.95 6.80 3.64
N ILE A 147 12.42 5.69 4.16
CA ILE A 147 11.89 4.59 3.33
C ILE A 147 10.74 5.09 2.46
N THR A 148 9.75 5.75 3.04
CA THR A 148 8.58 6.26 2.30
C THR A 148 8.97 7.35 1.30
N PHE A 149 9.90 8.23 1.65
CA PHE A 149 10.44 9.24 0.75
C PHE A 149 11.15 8.60 -0.47
N LEU A 150 12.02 7.64 -0.24
CA LEU A 150 12.74 6.93 -1.31
C LEU A 150 11.76 6.16 -2.22
N LEU A 151 10.76 5.50 -1.63
CA LEU A 151 9.71 4.83 -2.40
C LEU A 151 8.94 5.82 -3.29
N ASN A 152 8.55 6.98 -2.75
CA ASN A 152 7.84 7.99 -3.52
C ASN A 152 8.70 8.56 -4.66
N VAL A 153 9.97 8.88 -4.39
CA VAL A 153 10.91 9.35 -5.42
C VAL A 153 11.15 8.30 -6.50
N ALA A 154 11.34 7.04 -6.12
CA ALA A 154 11.50 5.93 -7.06
C ALA A 154 10.26 5.76 -7.94
N SER A 155 9.09 5.88 -7.33
CA SER A 155 7.77 5.81 -7.96
C SER A 155 7.58 6.90 -9.01
N GLU A 156 7.87 8.14 -8.67
CA GLU A 156 7.78 9.26 -9.63
C GLU A 156 8.72 9.07 -10.82
N ARG A 157 9.96 8.60 -10.56
CA ARG A 157 10.90 8.32 -11.65
C ARG A 157 10.41 7.21 -12.57
N PHE A 158 9.79 6.17 -12.01
CA PHE A 158 9.23 5.08 -12.78
C PHE A 158 8.07 5.55 -13.67
N VAL A 159 7.12 6.29 -13.09
CA VAL A 159 5.98 6.86 -13.82
C VAL A 159 6.45 7.77 -14.96
N ARG A 160 7.42 8.65 -14.71
CA ARG A 160 7.99 9.52 -15.75
C ARG A 160 8.61 8.74 -16.90
N ARG A 161 9.31 7.63 -16.62
CA ARG A 161 9.90 6.77 -17.67
C ARG A 161 8.84 6.04 -18.51
N VAL A 162 7.75 5.63 -17.89
CA VAL A 162 6.65 4.97 -18.63
C VAL A 162 5.91 5.98 -19.49
N ARG A 163 5.66 7.19 -18.95
CA ARG A 163 4.98 8.27 -19.67
C ARG A 163 5.74 8.78 -20.90
N SER A 164 7.07 8.75 -20.88
CA SER A 164 7.89 9.23 -22.00
C SER A 164 7.99 8.25 -23.19
N ARG A 165 7.38 7.06 -23.08
CA ARG A 165 7.38 6.05 -24.14
C ARG A 165 6.10 6.00 -24.96
N TYR A 166 5.11 6.81 -24.59
CA TYR A 166 3.82 6.99 -25.30
C TYR A 166 3.54 8.51 -25.50
#